data_7fa474690250048ca4cf2447b6e41589
#
_entry.id   7fa474690250048ca4cf2447b6e41589
#
_cell.length_a   1.000
_cell.length_b   1.000
_cell.length_c   1.000
_cell.angle_alpha   90.00
_cell.angle_beta   90.00
_cell.angle_gamma   90.00
#
_symmetry.space_group_name_H-M   'P 1'
#
loop_
_entity.id
_entity.type
_entity.pdbx_description
1 polymer ?
#
loop_
_entity_poly.entity_id
_entity_poly.type
_entity_poly.pdbx_seq_one_letter_code
_entity_poly.pdbx_strand_id
1 'polypeptide(L)'
;DWYKCQNRVPCSHAIAGHLLDTIFTHTLKANLERLTRINETIAHMTYRQQQQTNLKPIDTLAINPTVNFNEMAAKHFHRMPSGIKILLRMMGLHDKADTSLLSYLLFEKEFCRELIDLGMQDGLARQEELRSFLSI
;
A
#
# COMPACT_ATOMS: atom_id res chain seq x y z
N ASP A 1 14.49 15.51 0.78
CA ASP A 1 14.57 16.54 -0.31
C ASP A 1 13.32 17.41 -0.40
N TRP A 2 12.78 17.81 0.73
CA TRP A 2 11.62 18.72 0.86
C TRP A 2 11.87 20.13 0.34
N TYR A 3 13.12 20.54 0.23
CA TYR A 3 13.50 21.92 -0.08
C TYR A 3 13.58 22.27 -1.57
N LYS A 4 13.35 21.31 -2.49
CA LYS A 4 13.39 21.58 -3.94
C LYS A 4 12.03 21.94 -4.59
N CYS A 5 10.94 21.95 -3.82
CA CYS A 5 9.61 22.33 -4.34
C CYS A 5 9.21 23.79 -4.08
N GLN A 6 10.14 24.70 -3.93
CA GLN A 6 9.86 26.03 -3.38
C GLN A 6 9.32 27.07 -4.39
N ASN A 7 8.83 26.70 -5.59
CA ASN A 7 8.13 27.71 -6.44
C ASN A 7 7.24 27.13 -7.55
N ARG A 8 6.66 25.94 -7.38
CA ARG A 8 5.61 25.47 -8.32
C ARG A 8 4.36 25.10 -7.54
N VAL A 9 3.24 25.71 -7.92
CA VAL A 9 1.91 25.28 -7.47
C VAL A 9 1.85 23.76 -7.71
N PRO A 10 1.56 22.93 -6.70
CA PRO A 10 1.50 21.47 -6.90
C PRO A 10 0.44 21.19 -7.96
N CYS A 11 0.85 20.55 -9.04
CA CYS A 11 -0.08 20.17 -10.10
C CYS A 11 -1.17 19.26 -9.54
N SER A 12 -2.39 19.37 -10.03
CA SER A 12 -3.55 18.61 -9.56
C SER A 12 -3.32 17.08 -9.52
N HIS A 13 -2.49 16.56 -10.41
CA HIS A 13 -2.13 15.14 -10.46
C HIS A 13 -1.20 14.73 -9.30
N ALA A 14 -0.27 15.59 -8.87
CA ALA A 14 0.58 15.32 -7.71
C ALA A 14 -0.27 15.24 -6.43
N ILE A 15 -1.28 16.09 -6.33
CA ILE A 15 -2.25 16.07 -5.23
C ILE A 15 -3.07 14.78 -5.27
N ALA A 16 -3.56 14.35 -6.44
CA ALA A 16 -4.34 13.13 -6.58
C ALA A 16 -3.53 11.87 -6.24
N GLY A 17 -2.28 11.77 -6.71
CA GLY A 17 -1.38 10.67 -6.37
C GLY A 17 -1.10 10.60 -4.87
N HIS A 18 -0.80 11.74 -4.26
CA HIS A 18 -0.57 11.82 -2.82
C HIS A 18 -1.81 11.50 -1.99
N LEU A 19 -3.00 11.90 -2.43
CA LEU A 19 -4.26 11.56 -1.77
C LEU A 19 -4.52 10.05 -1.81
N LEU A 20 -4.34 9.40 -2.96
CA LEU A 20 -4.50 7.94 -3.09
C LEU A 20 -3.52 7.20 -2.18
N ASP A 21 -2.25 7.56 -2.23
CA ASP A 21 -1.22 6.96 -1.38
C ASP A 21 -1.54 7.16 0.10
N THR A 22 -1.96 8.37 0.49
CA THR A 22 -2.36 8.68 1.86
C THR A 22 -3.57 7.85 2.30
N ILE A 23 -4.61 7.76 1.48
CA ILE A 23 -5.83 7.02 1.83
C ILE A 23 -5.52 5.53 2.04
N PHE A 24 -4.76 4.91 1.15
CA PHE A 24 -4.51 3.47 1.23
C PHE A 24 -3.42 3.12 2.24
N THR A 25 -2.33 3.84 2.29
CA THR A 25 -1.17 3.50 3.14
C THR A 25 -1.36 3.95 4.57
N HIS A 26 -1.79 5.19 4.80
CA HIS A 26 -1.92 5.73 6.15
C HIS A 26 -3.11 5.13 6.92
N THR A 27 -4.22 4.84 6.23
CA THR A 27 -5.40 4.23 6.88
C THR A 27 -5.07 2.85 7.43
N LEU A 28 -4.37 2.02 6.67
CA LEU A 28 -3.99 0.68 7.13
C LEU A 28 -3.06 0.75 8.34
N LYS A 29 -2.01 1.57 8.28
CA LYS A 29 -1.06 1.75 9.37
C LYS A 29 -1.75 2.23 10.65
N ALA A 30 -2.58 3.26 10.56
CA ALA A 30 -3.33 3.80 11.70
C ALA A 30 -4.26 2.74 12.31
N ASN A 31 -4.91 1.92 11.49
CA ASN A 31 -5.78 0.85 11.98
C ASN A 31 -4.99 -0.26 12.67
N LEU A 32 -3.83 -0.65 12.16
CA LEU A 32 -2.95 -1.63 12.81
C LEU A 32 -2.42 -1.11 14.17
N GLU A 33 -1.98 0.14 14.22
CA GLU A 33 -1.57 0.79 15.49
C GLU A 33 -2.71 0.84 16.51
N ARG A 34 -3.93 1.14 16.04
CA ARG A 34 -5.13 1.14 16.89
C ARG A 34 -5.42 -0.26 17.44
N LEU A 35 -5.34 -1.30 16.61
CA LEU A 35 -5.53 -2.69 17.05
C LEU A 35 -4.49 -3.10 18.09
N THR A 36 -3.21 -2.75 17.88
CA THR A 36 -2.16 -3.01 18.87
C THR A 36 -2.48 -2.39 20.21
N ARG A 37 -2.86 -1.11 20.24
CA ARG A 37 -3.24 -0.42 21.49
C ARG A 37 -4.46 -1.05 22.17
N ILE A 38 -5.46 -1.49 21.40
CA ILE A 38 -6.64 -2.19 21.94
C ILE A 38 -6.22 -3.52 22.54
N ASN A 39 -5.39 -4.31 21.85
CA ASN A 39 -4.91 -5.59 22.36
C ASN A 39 -4.09 -5.42 23.65
N GLU A 40 -3.21 -4.42 23.71
CA GLU A 40 -2.46 -4.07 24.92
C GLU A 40 -3.41 -3.69 26.06
N THR A 41 -4.42 -2.88 25.79
CA THR A 41 -5.42 -2.50 26.78
C THR A 41 -6.15 -3.71 27.34
N ILE A 42 -6.59 -4.63 26.46
CA ILE A 42 -7.27 -5.87 26.87
C ILE A 42 -6.35 -6.75 27.71
N ALA A 43 -5.07 -6.84 27.37
CA ALA A 43 -4.08 -7.63 28.13
C ALA A 43 -3.90 -7.15 29.57
N HIS A 44 -4.12 -5.87 29.83
CA HIS A 44 -4.08 -5.28 31.18
C HIS A 44 -5.40 -5.35 31.95
N MET A 45 -6.49 -5.78 31.29
CA MET A 45 -7.79 -5.92 31.94
C MET A 45 -7.91 -7.21 32.75
N THR A 46 -8.60 -7.15 33.88
CA THR A 46 -9.02 -8.35 34.63
C THR A 46 -10.11 -9.08 33.85
N TYR A 47 -10.25 -10.39 34.08
CA TYR A 47 -11.28 -11.22 33.45
C TYR A 47 -12.70 -10.63 33.55
N ARG A 48 -13.06 -10.06 34.71
CA ARG A 48 -14.36 -9.41 34.91
C ARG A 48 -14.54 -8.18 34.01
N GLN A 49 -13.51 -7.38 33.88
CA GLN A 49 -13.53 -6.20 32.99
C GLN A 49 -13.63 -6.60 31.54
N GLN A 50 -12.91 -7.65 31.11
CA GLN A 50 -13.00 -8.16 29.75
C GLN A 50 -14.43 -8.65 29.43
N GLN A 51 -15.11 -9.31 30.36
CA GLN A 51 -16.48 -9.75 30.16
C GLN A 51 -17.50 -8.59 30.04
N GLN A 52 -17.21 -7.45 30.60
CA GLN A 52 -18.06 -6.25 30.52
C GLN A 52 -17.82 -5.45 29.22
N THR A 53 -16.70 -5.68 28.56
CA THR A 53 -16.39 -5.05 27.29
C THR A 53 -16.63 -6.05 26.17
N ASN A 54 -17.28 -5.63 25.07
CA ASN A 54 -17.39 -6.49 23.88
C ASN A 54 -16.08 -6.54 23.07
N LEU A 55 -14.94 -6.20 23.70
CA LEU A 55 -13.65 -6.20 23.06
C LEU A 55 -13.02 -7.59 23.12
N LYS A 56 -12.48 -8.04 22.01
CA LYS A 56 -11.71 -9.29 21.89
C LYS A 56 -10.34 -8.97 21.32
N PRO A 57 -9.26 -9.61 21.80
CA PRO A 57 -7.96 -9.49 21.15
C PRO A 57 -8.05 -10.05 19.72
N ILE A 58 -7.41 -9.37 18.79
CA ILE A 58 -7.37 -9.75 17.39
C ILE A 58 -5.92 -9.84 16.97
N ASP A 59 -5.48 -11.04 16.62
CA ASP A 59 -4.15 -11.23 16.07
C ASP A 59 -4.11 -10.75 14.62
N THR A 60 -3.00 -10.11 14.25
CA THR A 60 -2.81 -9.58 12.91
C THR A 60 -1.46 -9.98 12.37
N LEU A 61 -1.44 -10.41 11.12
CA LEU A 61 -0.21 -10.65 10.36
C LEU A 61 -0.23 -9.77 9.12
N ALA A 62 0.68 -8.81 9.03
CA ALA A 62 0.82 -7.93 7.87
C ALA A 62 1.98 -8.39 6.99
N ILE A 63 1.70 -8.72 5.74
CA ILE A 63 2.70 -9.04 4.73
C ILE A 63 2.81 -7.83 3.81
N ASN A 64 3.93 -7.13 3.88
CA ASN A 64 4.21 -5.99 3.04
C ASN A 64 5.06 -6.42 1.84
N PRO A 65 4.84 -5.85 0.66
CA PRO A 65 5.66 -6.13 -0.51
C PRO A 65 7.11 -5.68 -0.28
N THR A 66 8.06 -6.51 -0.72
CA THR A 66 9.50 -6.22 -0.59
C THR A 66 9.98 -5.19 -1.61
N VAL A 67 9.23 -4.98 -2.68
CA VAL A 67 9.57 -4.06 -3.78
C VAL A 67 8.57 -2.90 -3.84
N ASN A 68 9.07 -1.72 -4.20
CA ASN A 68 8.23 -0.55 -4.42
C ASN A 68 7.47 -0.68 -5.75
N PHE A 69 6.14 -0.71 -5.69
CA PHE A 69 5.27 -0.82 -6.87
C PHE A 69 5.46 0.32 -7.88
N ASN A 70 5.82 1.51 -7.41
CA ASN A 70 6.04 2.65 -8.27
C ASN A 70 7.28 2.47 -9.15
N GLU A 71 8.35 1.89 -8.61
CA GLU A 71 9.56 1.57 -9.38
C GLU A 71 9.29 0.47 -10.40
N MET A 72 8.50 -0.53 -10.02
CA MET A 72 8.08 -1.60 -10.90
C MET A 72 7.20 -1.07 -12.04
N ALA A 73 6.19 -0.25 -11.72
CA ALA A 73 5.31 0.37 -12.70
C ALA A 73 6.08 1.26 -13.71
N ALA A 74 7.10 1.99 -13.24
CA ALA A 74 7.92 2.81 -14.10
C ALA A 74 8.65 2.01 -15.19
N LYS A 75 9.06 0.78 -14.92
CA LYS A 75 9.69 -0.11 -15.90
C LYS A 75 8.74 -0.50 -17.05
N HIS A 76 7.45 -0.64 -16.74
CA HIS A 76 6.43 -1.06 -17.69
C HIS A 76 5.70 0.10 -18.39
N PHE A 77 6.02 1.35 -18.06
CA PHE A 77 5.37 2.53 -18.66
C PHE A 77 5.41 2.53 -20.19
N HIS A 78 6.50 2.09 -20.78
CA HIS A 78 6.67 2.07 -22.25
C HIS A 78 5.69 1.11 -22.96
N ARG A 79 5.17 0.08 -22.27
CA ARG A 79 4.24 -0.92 -22.78
C ARG A 79 2.76 -0.52 -22.64
N MET A 80 2.51 0.56 -21.92
CA MET A 80 1.16 1.07 -21.71
C MET A 80 0.47 1.42 -23.03
N PRO A 81 -0.83 1.11 -23.21
CA PRO A 81 -1.62 1.49 -24.38
C PRO A 81 -1.54 2.98 -24.69
N SER A 82 -1.45 3.32 -25.98
CA SER A 82 -1.28 4.71 -26.44
C SER A 82 -2.38 5.65 -25.93
N GLY A 83 -3.62 5.16 -25.81
CA GLY A 83 -4.74 5.95 -25.27
C GLY A 83 -4.52 6.38 -23.84
N ILE A 84 -4.00 5.49 -22.98
CA ILE A 84 -3.70 5.81 -21.59
C ILE A 84 -2.52 6.77 -21.51
N LYS A 85 -1.49 6.59 -22.34
CA LYS A 85 -0.36 7.53 -22.43
C LYS A 85 -0.81 8.95 -22.81
N ILE A 86 -1.74 9.05 -23.78
CA ILE A 86 -2.30 10.34 -24.18
C ILE A 86 -3.09 10.97 -23.02
N LEU A 87 -3.93 10.18 -22.36
CA LEU A 87 -4.69 10.65 -21.21
C LEU A 87 -3.78 11.18 -20.09
N LEU A 88 -2.73 10.42 -19.75
CA LEU A 88 -1.75 10.82 -18.75
C LEU A 88 -1.02 12.12 -19.15
N ARG A 89 -0.66 12.26 -20.43
CA ARG A 89 -0.07 13.50 -20.95
C ARG A 89 -1.03 14.68 -20.85
N MET A 90 -2.30 14.49 -21.19
CA MET A 90 -3.32 15.55 -21.05
C MET A 90 -3.52 15.97 -19.60
N MET A 91 -3.31 15.05 -18.64
CA MET A 91 -3.32 15.35 -17.20
C MET A 91 -2.01 15.99 -16.69
N GLY A 92 -1.03 16.22 -17.58
CA GLY A 92 0.26 16.84 -17.21
C GLY A 92 1.30 15.86 -16.64
N LEU A 93 1.03 14.54 -16.70
CA LEU A 93 1.97 13.49 -16.31
C LEU A 93 2.96 13.22 -17.47
N HIS A 94 3.98 14.06 -17.59
CA HIS A 94 4.86 14.04 -18.76
C HIS A 94 6.06 13.12 -18.61
N ASP A 95 6.62 12.96 -17.42
CA ASP A 95 7.78 12.12 -17.18
C ASP A 95 7.97 11.80 -15.69
N LYS A 96 8.17 10.52 -15.39
CA LYS A 96 8.81 9.95 -14.17
C LYS A 96 8.47 10.51 -12.78
N ALA A 97 7.70 11.60 -12.67
CA ALA A 97 7.59 12.33 -11.42
C ALA A 97 6.47 11.84 -10.49
N ASP A 98 5.40 11.24 -11.03
CA ASP A 98 4.26 10.80 -10.22
C ASP A 98 3.88 9.34 -10.52
N THR A 99 4.77 8.45 -10.14
CA THR A 99 4.65 7.01 -10.32
C THR A 99 3.52 6.39 -9.49
N SER A 100 3.03 7.09 -8.47
CA SER A 100 1.98 6.57 -7.60
C SER A 100 0.68 6.32 -8.34
N LEU A 101 0.21 7.28 -9.16
CA LEU A 101 -0.97 7.07 -10.02
C LEU A 101 -0.75 6.01 -11.08
N LEU A 102 0.48 5.89 -11.57
CA LEU A 102 0.82 4.94 -12.61
C LEU A 102 0.62 3.50 -12.14
N SER A 103 1.03 3.16 -10.93
CA SER A 103 0.87 1.82 -10.37
C SER A 103 -0.60 1.40 -10.22
N TYR A 104 -1.51 2.36 -10.00
CA TYR A 104 -2.96 2.11 -9.91
C TYR A 104 -3.64 1.98 -11.29
N LEU A 105 -3.08 2.59 -12.33
CA LEU A 105 -3.67 2.60 -13.67
C LEU A 105 -3.05 1.58 -14.62
N LEU A 106 -1.92 1.00 -14.26
CA LEU A 106 -1.18 0.08 -15.10
C LEU A 106 -1.72 -1.34 -14.95
N PHE A 107 -2.75 -1.69 -15.73
CA PHE A 107 -3.28 -3.05 -15.84
C PHE A 107 -2.73 -3.77 -17.08
N GLU A 108 -1.41 -3.76 -17.22
CA GLU A 108 -0.71 -4.45 -18.30
C GLU A 108 -0.39 -5.89 -17.87
N LYS A 109 -0.51 -6.84 -18.80
CA LYS A 109 -0.40 -8.28 -18.51
C LYS A 109 0.90 -8.67 -17.81
N GLU A 110 2.02 -8.12 -18.26
CA GLU A 110 3.33 -8.47 -17.73
C GLU A 110 3.57 -7.83 -16.36
N PHE A 111 3.13 -6.59 -16.19
CA PHE A 111 3.15 -5.93 -14.90
C PHE A 111 2.31 -6.68 -13.86
N CYS A 112 1.07 -7.07 -14.22
CA CYS A 112 0.21 -7.86 -13.33
C CYS A 112 0.83 -9.21 -12.99
N ARG A 113 1.53 -9.86 -13.93
CA ARG A 113 2.23 -11.13 -13.68
C ARG A 113 3.38 -10.93 -12.71
N GLU A 114 4.21 -9.90 -12.89
CA GLU A 114 5.29 -9.58 -11.94
C GLU A 114 4.75 -9.29 -10.52
N LEU A 115 3.60 -8.61 -10.41
CA LEU A 115 2.96 -8.37 -9.11
C LEU A 115 2.49 -9.67 -8.44
N ILE A 116 1.93 -10.60 -9.22
CA ILE A 116 1.51 -11.92 -8.72
C ILE A 116 2.74 -12.72 -8.27
N ASP A 117 3.78 -12.77 -9.09
CA ASP A 117 5.01 -13.50 -8.77
C ASP A 117 5.68 -12.93 -7.53
N LEU A 118 5.73 -11.59 -7.38
CA LEU A 118 6.23 -10.93 -6.18
C LEU A 118 5.40 -11.32 -4.95
N GLY A 119 4.08 -11.23 -5.04
CA GLY A 119 3.18 -11.57 -3.92
C GLY A 119 3.33 -13.04 -3.50
N MET A 120 3.53 -13.96 -4.47
CA MET A 120 3.81 -15.36 -4.18
C MET A 120 5.17 -15.53 -3.49
N GLN A 121 6.21 -14.85 -3.95
CA GLN A 121 7.54 -14.90 -3.34
C GLN A 121 7.52 -14.35 -1.92
N ASP A 122 6.91 -13.20 -1.69
CA ASP A 122 6.79 -12.57 -0.38
C ASP A 122 5.96 -13.44 0.59
N GLY A 123 4.89 -14.06 0.10
CA GLY A 123 4.09 -15.00 0.87
C GLY A 123 4.86 -16.27 1.24
N LEU A 124 5.60 -16.85 0.31
CA LEU A 124 6.43 -18.03 0.55
C LEU A 124 7.59 -17.72 1.49
N ALA A 125 8.21 -16.58 1.38
CA ALA A 125 9.29 -16.15 2.28
C ALA A 125 8.83 -16.07 3.74
N ARG A 126 7.52 -15.83 3.97
CA ARG A 126 6.92 -15.77 5.32
C ARG A 126 5.99 -16.96 5.61
N GLN A 127 6.23 -18.10 4.96
CA GLN A 127 5.37 -19.29 5.06
C GLN A 127 5.23 -19.79 6.50
N GLU A 128 6.30 -19.82 7.27
CA GLU A 128 6.26 -20.29 8.67
C GLU A 128 5.43 -19.36 9.58
N GLU A 129 5.53 -18.05 9.37
CA GLU A 129 4.69 -17.07 10.09
C GLU A 129 3.21 -17.26 9.72
N LEU A 130 2.92 -17.46 8.43
CA LEU A 130 1.58 -17.74 7.93
C LEU A 130 1.01 -19.02 8.53
N ARG A 131 1.79 -20.10 8.57
CA ARG A 131 1.36 -21.37 9.15
C ARG A 131 1.05 -21.21 10.64
N SER A 132 1.94 -20.57 11.37
CA SER A 132 1.74 -20.28 12.79
C SER A 132 0.48 -19.44 13.03
N PHE A 133 0.27 -18.42 12.22
CA PHE A 133 -0.90 -17.55 12.33
C PHE A 133 -2.21 -18.26 12.03
N LEU A 134 -2.22 -19.15 11.02
CA LEU A 134 -3.39 -19.92 10.61
C LEU A 134 -3.59 -21.19 11.45
N SER A 135 -2.67 -21.51 12.34
CA SER A 135 -2.69 -22.75 13.15
C SER A 135 -2.75 -24.03 12.31
N ILE A 136 -2.05 -24.05 11.15
CA ILE A 136 -2.00 -25.18 10.19
C ILE A 136 -0.65 -25.87 10.26
#